data_8b7bf9e237dd1f02f4097b5444d208cc
#
_entry.id   8b7bf9e237dd1f02f4097b5444d208cc
#
_cell.length_a   1.000
_cell.length_b   1.000
_cell.length_c   1.000
_cell.angle_alpha   90.00
_cell.angle_beta   90.00
_cell.angle_gamma   90.00
#
_symmetry.space_group_name_H-M   'P 1'
#
loop_
_entity.id
_entity.type
_entity.pdbx_description
1 polymer ?
#
loop_
_entity_poly.entity_id
_entity_poly.type
_entity_poly.pdbx_seq_one_letter_code
_entity_poly.pdbx_strand_id
1 'polypeptide(L)'
;MELGLLDIGSNSARLEVVDLDRERLPRANWSYKARTRLAEHTLPDGLVADAGVQRAAEAVRRCLHAGRERLPRALVAYGTLAVRDARNGAELRRRLGEAAGIRIGVLSPRAEAALTYRGARRWHGRPGGRLTTVDIGGGTFDVVTGTARCPEEVVSFPFGAARLTRRYLPEDPPRAEQVAELAEVVQRRIHDRLHHYADSDLGHPIAQSKVLRQLAVLTESSDGHVARGADRLVRRRLERWIPRLAELDQKQRAALPGLSRGRAKRVLAGAIVADTVLRAIGVESLEICPWGLREGVVFRCVEACEAARADERPDAVRAVMAEMFA
;
A
#
# COMPACT_ATOMS: atom_id res chain seq x y z
N MET A 1 -5.48 -0.55 -25.54
CA MET A 1 -4.03 -0.19 -25.48
C MET A 1 -3.43 -0.85 -24.25
N GLU A 2 -2.26 -1.47 -24.39
CA GLU A 2 -1.58 -2.05 -23.22
C GLU A 2 -0.59 -1.08 -22.59
N LEU A 3 -0.45 -1.20 -21.27
CA LEU A 3 0.49 -0.47 -20.42
C LEU A 3 1.39 -1.44 -19.69
N GLY A 4 2.71 -1.25 -19.78
CA GLY A 4 3.67 -1.86 -18.88
C GLY A 4 3.77 -1.06 -17.59
N LEU A 5 3.63 -1.73 -16.45
CA LEU A 5 3.70 -1.11 -15.13
C LEU A 5 4.78 -1.77 -14.29
N LEU A 6 5.86 -1.07 -13.98
CA LEU A 6 6.96 -1.54 -13.13
C LEU A 6 6.87 -0.87 -11.76
N ASP A 7 6.36 -1.59 -10.78
CA ASP A 7 6.27 -1.18 -9.37
C ASP A 7 7.49 -1.67 -8.59
N ILE A 8 8.27 -0.76 -8.00
CA ILE A 8 9.48 -1.05 -7.24
C ILE A 8 9.22 -0.78 -5.75
N GLY A 9 8.92 -1.85 -5.04
CA GLY A 9 8.64 -1.82 -3.61
C GLY A 9 9.82 -2.23 -2.72
N SER A 10 9.62 -2.14 -1.42
CA SER A 10 10.62 -2.48 -0.39
C SER A 10 11.08 -3.93 -0.41
N ASN A 11 10.24 -4.86 -0.89
CA ASN A 11 10.54 -6.29 -0.88
C ASN A 11 10.69 -6.89 -2.29
N SER A 12 10.09 -6.27 -3.30
CA SER A 12 10.06 -6.78 -4.68
C SER A 12 9.81 -5.70 -5.68
N ALA A 13 10.38 -5.86 -6.88
CA ALA A 13 9.92 -5.23 -8.10
C ALA A 13 8.90 -6.16 -8.79
N ARG A 14 7.87 -5.58 -9.39
CA ARG A 14 6.86 -6.29 -10.16
C ARG A 14 6.63 -5.57 -11.47
N LEU A 15 6.76 -6.29 -12.56
CA LEU A 15 6.35 -5.84 -13.88
C LEU A 15 5.03 -6.49 -14.26
N GLU A 16 4.09 -5.70 -14.70
CA GLU A 16 2.78 -6.15 -15.17
C GLU A 16 2.49 -5.53 -16.53
N VAL A 17 1.79 -6.27 -17.37
CA VAL A 17 1.17 -5.76 -18.59
C VAL A 17 -0.33 -5.71 -18.37
N VAL A 18 -0.91 -4.53 -18.49
CA VAL A 18 -2.32 -4.25 -18.17
C VAL A 18 -2.99 -3.67 -19.41
N ASP A 19 -4.18 -4.15 -19.73
CA ASP A 19 -5.00 -3.50 -20.75
C ASP A 19 -5.69 -2.25 -20.17
N LEU A 20 -5.57 -1.13 -20.88
CA LEU A 20 -6.23 0.14 -20.55
C LEU A 20 -7.63 0.18 -21.20
N ASP A 21 -8.46 -0.76 -20.84
CA ASP A 21 -9.87 -0.80 -21.24
C ASP A 21 -10.74 -0.35 -20.06
N ARG A 22 -11.60 0.63 -20.30
CA ARG A 22 -12.50 1.19 -19.28
C ARG A 22 -13.50 0.18 -18.72
N GLU A 23 -13.99 -0.71 -19.58
CA GLU A 23 -15.03 -1.67 -19.23
C GLU A 23 -14.46 -2.89 -18.49
N ARG A 24 -13.17 -3.10 -18.59
CA ARG A 24 -12.50 -4.23 -17.95
C ARG A 24 -11.95 -3.85 -16.57
N LEU A 25 -12.00 -4.81 -15.67
CA LEU A 25 -11.27 -4.73 -14.42
C LEU A 25 -9.76 -4.59 -14.72
N PRO A 26 -8.99 -3.82 -13.96
CA PRO A 26 -7.56 -3.59 -14.19
C PRO A 26 -6.73 -4.83 -13.84
N ARG A 27 -7.01 -5.95 -14.51
CA ARG A 27 -6.27 -7.21 -14.37
C ARG A 27 -5.03 -7.18 -15.23
N ALA A 28 -3.94 -7.70 -14.71
CA ALA A 28 -2.75 -7.91 -15.49
C ALA A 28 -2.97 -9.11 -16.43
N ASN A 29 -2.71 -8.90 -17.73
CA ASN A 29 -2.69 -9.98 -18.72
C ASN A 29 -1.45 -10.86 -18.50
N TRP A 30 -0.39 -10.26 -17.95
CA TRP A 30 0.85 -10.93 -17.60
C TRP A 30 1.53 -10.21 -16.44
N SER A 31 2.25 -10.97 -15.59
CA SER A 31 3.04 -10.38 -14.51
C SER A 31 4.26 -11.21 -14.18
N TYR A 32 5.35 -10.52 -13.80
CA TYR A 32 6.54 -11.13 -13.24
C TYR A 32 7.02 -10.36 -12.00
N LYS A 33 7.56 -11.08 -11.02
CA LYS A 33 7.98 -10.51 -9.73
C LYS A 33 9.37 -10.99 -9.37
N ALA A 34 10.27 -10.05 -9.07
CA ALA A 34 11.62 -10.30 -8.57
C ALA A 34 11.81 -9.66 -7.18
N ARG A 35 12.63 -10.27 -6.33
CA ARG A 35 12.86 -9.78 -4.95
C ARG A 35 13.92 -8.67 -4.95
N THR A 36 13.56 -7.46 -4.49
CA THR A 36 14.48 -6.33 -4.24
C THR A 36 15.12 -6.41 -2.86
N ARG A 37 14.34 -6.76 -1.83
CA ARG A 37 14.74 -6.80 -0.41
C ARG A 37 15.34 -5.47 0.08
N LEU A 38 14.94 -4.34 -0.47
CA LEU A 38 15.44 -3.03 -0.05
C LEU A 38 15.31 -2.79 1.46
N ALA A 39 14.19 -3.24 2.05
CA ALA A 39 13.97 -3.10 3.49
C ALA A 39 15.00 -3.83 4.35
N GLU A 40 15.57 -4.94 3.87
CA GLU A 40 16.62 -5.72 4.57
C GLU A 40 18.00 -5.05 4.46
N HIS A 41 18.19 -4.20 3.43
CA HIS A 41 19.44 -3.48 3.16
C HIS A 41 19.37 -2.00 3.52
N THR A 42 18.29 -1.54 4.16
CA THR A 42 18.17 -0.16 4.66
C THR A 42 18.74 -0.08 6.07
N LEU A 43 19.80 0.71 6.23
CA LEU A 43 20.46 0.96 7.49
C LEU A 43 19.58 1.78 8.46
N PRO A 44 19.92 1.83 9.76
CA PRO A 44 19.13 2.58 10.74
C PRO A 44 18.96 4.07 10.39
N ASP A 45 19.95 4.68 9.73
CA ASP A 45 19.93 6.09 9.29
C ASP A 45 19.13 6.31 8.00
N GLY A 46 18.55 5.26 7.42
CA GLY A 46 17.74 5.32 6.21
C GLY A 46 18.50 5.17 4.88
N LEU A 47 19.84 5.00 4.93
CA LEU A 47 20.63 4.75 3.74
C LEU A 47 20.43 3.31 3.25
N VAL A 48 20.22 3.12 1.96
CA VAL A 48 20.24 1.79 1.34
C VAL A 48 21.68 1.44 0.99
N ALA A 49 22.18 0.35 1.57
CA ALA A 49 23.53 -0.14 1.30
C ALA A 49 23.72 -0.53 -0.18
N ASP A 50 24.95 -0.42 -0.70
CA ASP A 50 25.25 -0.70 -2.11
C ASP A 50 24.81 -2.09 -2.57
N ALA A 51 24.95 -3.11 -1.73
CA ALA A 51 24.44 -4.46 -2.01
C ALA A 51 22.91 -4.47 -2.23
N GLY A 52 22.18 -3.62 -1.50
CA GLY A 52 20.73 -3.44 -1.67
C GLY A 52 20.39 -2.73 -2.98
N VAL A 53 21.17 -1.70 -3.34
CA VAL A 53 21.01 -0.97 -4.61
C VAL A 53 21.26 -1.91 -5.80
N GLN A 54 22.36 -2.68 -5.76
CA GLN A 54 22.70 -3.65 -6.81
C GLN A 54 21.63 -4.73 -6.97
N ARG A 55 21.15 -5.29 -5.84
CA ARG A 55 20.08 -6.29 -5.82
C ARG A 55 18.78 -5.75 -6.40
N ALA A 56 18.41 -4.51 -6.08
CA ALA A 56 17.21 -3.88 -6.61
C ALA A 56 17.33 -3.64 -8.13
N ALA A 57 18.47 -3.15 -8.60
CA ALA A 57 18.75 -2.98 -10.03
C ALA A 57 18.70 -4.31 -10.78
N GLU A 58 19.26 -5.38 -10.19
CA GLU A 58 19.17 -6.72 -10.77
C GLU A 58 17.73 -7.26 -10.82
N ALA A 59 16.92 -6.99 -9.76
CA ALA A 59 15.52 -7.36 -9.78
C ALA A 59 14.74 -6.64 -10.90
N VAL A 60 15.06 -5.36 -11.16
CA VAL A 60 14.50 -4.60 -12.28
C VAL A 60 14.89 -5.22 -13.61
N ARG A 61 16.18 -5.50 -13.85
CA ARG A 61 16.65 -6.17 -15.08
C ARG A 61 15.95 -7.50 -15.30
N ARG A 62 15.80 -8.32 -14.26
CA ARG A 62 15.08 -9.61 -14.33
C ARG A 62 13.62 -9.44 -14.70
N CYS A 63 12.94 -8.42 -14.18
CA CYS A 63 11.56 -8.11 -14.55
C CYS A 63 11.47 -7.78 -16.04
N LEU A 64 12.34 -6.89 -16.55
CA LEU A 64 12.33 -6.48 -17.96
C LEU A 64 12.74 -7.62 -18.89
N HIS A 65 13.74 -8.40 -18.53
CA HIS A 65 14.14 -9.57 -19.31
C HIS A 65 13.01 -10.60 -19.43
N ALA A 66 12.32 -10.89 -18.33
CA ALA A 66 11.18 -11.82 -18.33
C ALA A 66 10.00 -11.31 -19.18
N GLY A 67 9.82 -9.98 -19.26
CA GLY A 67 8.77 -9.33 -20.05
C GLY A 67 9.13 -8.92 -21.45
N ARG A 68 10.36 -9.12 -21.93
CA ARG A 68 10.90 -8.52 -23.15
C ARG A 68 10.02 -8.64 -24.40
N GLU A 69 9.34 -9.78 -24.56
CA GLU A 69 8.47 -10.08 -25.71
C GLU A 69 7.04 -9.55 -25.52
N ARG A 70 6.73 -9.02 -24.34
CA ARG A 70 5.39 -8.59 -23.93
C ARG A 70 5.31 -7.11 -23.56
N LEU A 71 6.47 -6.41 -23.55
CA LEU A 71 6.50 -5.01 -23.14
C LEU A 71 5.81 -4.14 -24.20
N PRO A 72 4.75 -3.42 -23.82
CA PRO A 72 4.10 -2.46 -24.69
C PRO A 72 4.97 -1.19 -24.85
N ARG A 73 4.64 -0.37 -25.87
CA ARG A 73 5.35 0.91 -26.11
C ARG A 73 5.28 1.87 -24.90
N ALA A 74 4.19 1.83 -24.14
CA ALA A 74 4.04 2.63 -22.93
C ALA A 74 4.49 1.79 -21.72
N LEU A 75 5.62 2.12 -21.13
CA LEU A 75 6.14 1.55 -19.89
C LEU A 75 6.28 2.65 -18.86
N VAL A 76 5.69 2.41 -17.70
CA VAL A 76 5.71 3.27 -16.52
C VAL A 76 6.46 2.56 -15.41
N ALA A 77 7.44 3.24 -14.80
CA ALA A 77 8.17 2.72 -13.66
C ALA A 77 8.14 3.71 -12.48
N TYR A 78 7.81 3.20 -11.31
CA TYR A 78 7.80 4.00 -10.11
C TYR A 78 8.32 3.22 -8.91
N GLY A 79 8.98 3.96 -8.01
CA GLY A 79 9.37 3.48 -6.70
C GLY A 79 8.39 3.95 -5.64
N THR A 80 8.08 3.08 -4.70
CA THR A 80 7.28 3.42 -3.54
C THR A 80 8.16 3.89 -2.38
N LEU A 81 7.62 3.99 -1.18
CA LEU A 81 8.24 4.53 0.03
C LEU A 81 9.73 4.14 0.21
N ALA A 82 10.11 2.88 -0.03
CA ALA A 82 11.50 2.44 0.18
C ALA A 82 12.51 3.10 -0.79
N VAL A 83 12.05 3.55 -1.95
CA VAL A 83 12.87 4.29 -2.92
C VAL A 83 12.78 5.79 -2.65
N ARG A 84 11.59 6.27 -2.28
CA ARG A 84 11.34 7.69 -2.00
C ARG A 84 12.06 8.19 -0.75
N ASP A 85 11.91 7.46 0.36
CA ASP A 85 12.39 7.86 1.69
C ASP A 85 13.84 7.44 1.97
N ALA A 86 14.51 6.75 1.03
CA ALA A 86 15.90 6.39 1.18
C ALA A 86 16.77 7.65 1.22
N ARG A 87 17.73 7.73 2.18
CA ARG A 87 18.66 8.85 2.31
C ARG A 87 19.48 9.07 1.01
N ASN A 88 19.83 7.98 0.32
CA ASN A 88 20.44 7.99 -1.02
C ASN A 88 19.42 7.73 -2.14
N GLY A 89 18.17 8.16 -1.96
CA GLY A 89 17.08 7.89 -2.90
C GLY A 89 17.31 8.41 -4.32
N ALA A 90 18.02 9.54 -4.47
CA ALA A 90 18.38 10.06 -5.79
C ALA A 90 19.31 9.09 -6.56
N GLU A 91 20.38 8.62 -5.92
CA GLU A 91 21.31 7.66 -6.49
C GLU A 91 20.63 6.30 -6.75
N LEU A 92 19.81 5.84 -5.81
CA LEU A 92 19.02 4.62 -5.99
C LEU A 92 18.13 4.73 -7.23
N ARG A 93 17.38 5.82 -7.40
CA ARG A 93 16.55 6.05 -8.60
C ARG A 93 17.35 6.07 -9.87
N ARG A 94 18.52 6.74 -9.87
CA ARG A 94 19.41 6.79 -11.04
C ARG A 94 19.85 5.38 -11.46
N ARG A 95 20.35 4.59 -10.53
CA ARG A 95 20.78 3.19 -10.76
C ARG A 95 19.65 2.28 -11.23
N LEU A 96 18.46 2.43 -10.63
CA LEU A 96 17.28 1.70 -11.07
C LEU A 96 16.82 2.14 -12.46
N GLY A 97 16.92 3.44 -12.78
CA GLY A 97 16.62 4.00 -14.09
C GLY A 97 17.55 3.48 -15.17
N GLU A 98 18.85 3.42 -14.90
CA GLU A 98 19.86 2.81 -15.80
C GLU A 98 19.55 1.33 -16.05
N ALA A 99 19.18 0.59 -15.00
CA ALA A 99 18.81 -0.81 -15.11
C ALA A 99 17.50 -1.02 -15.91
N ALA A 100 16.60 -0.05 -15.87
CA ALA A 100 15.30 -0.09 -16.54
C ALA A 100 15.32 0.49 -17.96
N GLY A 101 16.32 1.30 -18.32
CA GLY A 101 16.35 2.08 -19.56
C GLY A 101 15.29 3.20 -19.60
N ILE A 102 14.64 3.51 -18.44
CA ILE A 102 13.65 4.56 -18.30
C ILE A 102 13.76 5.26 -16.94
N ARG A 103 13.22 6.48 -16.86
CA ARG A 103 13.16 7.21 -15.59
C ARG A 103 12.28 6.47 -14.57
N ILE A 104 12.79 6.34 -13.33
CA ILE A 104 11.99 5.85 -12.20
C ILE A 104 11.38 7.06 -11.47
N GLY A 105 10.06 7.15 -11.52
CA GLY A 105 9.31 8.14 -10.77
C GLY A 105 9.15 7.76 -9.30
N VAL A 106 8.83 8.74 -8.45
CA VAL A 106 8.37 8.49 -7.07
C VAL A 106 7.18 9.39 -6.81
N LEU A 107 6.17 8.84 -6.14
CA LEU A 107 5.00 9.59 -5.73
C LEU A 107 5.28 10.30 -4.40
N SER A 108 4.81 11.53 -4.27
CA SER A 108 4.70 12.15 -2.95
C SER A 108 3.69 11.35 -2.08
N PRO A 109 3.77 11.40 -0.74
CA PRO A 109 2.79 10.72 0.12
C PRO A 109 1.35 11.11 -0.22
N ARG A 110 1.11 12.39 -0.50
CA ARG A 110 -0.22 12.90 -0.88
C ARG A 110 -0.70 12.35 -2.23
N ALA A 111 0.18 12.27 -3.22
CA ALA A 111 -0.16 11.70 -4.53
C ALA A 111 -0.42 10.19 -4.44
N GLU A 112 0.37 9.45 -3.64
CA GLU A 112 0.18 8.03 -3.38
C GLU A 112 -1.19 7.77 -2.73
N ALA A 113 -1.53 8.53 -1.67
CA ALA A 113 -2.83 8.45 -1.00
C ALA A 113 -4.01 8.81 -1.92
N ALA A 114 -3.86 9.86 -2.74
CA ALA A 114 -4.90 10.29 -3.69
C ALA A 114 -5.15 9.24 -4.79
N LEU A 115 -4.10 8.61 -5.31
CA LEU A 115 -4.24 7.55 -6.30
C LEU A 115 -4.84 6.28 -5.67
N THR A 116 -4.45 5.94 -4.44
CA THR A 116 -5.02 4.83 -3.69
C THR A 116 -6.52 5.05 -3.46
N TYR A 117 -6.92 6.24 -3.03
CA TYR A 117 -8.32 6.65 -2.93
C TYR A 117 -9.07 6.55 -4.27
N ARG A 118 -8.46 6.98 -5.39
CA ARG A 118 -9.06 6.86 -6.74
C ARG A 118 -9.36 5.40 -7.09
N GLY A 119 -8.46 4.48 -6.75
CA GLY A 119 -8.67 3.04 -6.90
C GLY A 119 -9.91 2.56 -6.13
N ALA A 120 -10.03 2.94 -4.86
CA ALA A 120 -11.19 2.60 -4.02
C ALA A 120 -12.49 3.21 -4.56
N ARG A 121 -12.46 4.47 -4.95
CA ARG A 121 -13.63 5.17 -5.53
C ARG A 121 -14.15 4.45 -6.78
N ARG A 122 -13.24 4.02 -7.64
CA ARG A 122 -13.59 3.28 -8.86
C ARG A 122 -14.12 1.89 -8.54
N TRP A 123 -13.52 1.18 -7.57
CA TRP A 123 -13.97 -0.13 -7.11
C TRP A 123 -15.38 -0.06 -6.51
N HIS A 124 -15.63 0.94 -5.66
CA HIS A 124 -16.93 1.13 -5.03
C HIS A 124 -18.05 1.37 -6.03
N GLY A 125 -17.76 1.99 -7.18
CA GLY A 125 -18.63 2.08 -8.35
C GLY A 125 -19.85 2.99 -8.21
N ARG A 126 -20.18 3.47 -7.01
CA ARG A 126 -21.34 4.36 -6.79
C ARG A 126 -20.95 5.81 -7.08
N PRO A 127 -21.61 6.48 -8.04
CA PRO A 127 -21.41 7.91 -8.26
C PRO A 127 -22.02 8.68 -7.10
N GLY A 128 -21.31 9.69 -6.63
CA GLY A 128 -21.73 10.51 -5.49
C GLY A 128 -21.54 9.81 -4.13
N GLY A 129 -21.91 10.49 -3.08
CA GLY A 129 -21.72 10.05 -1.70
C GLY A 129 -20.26 10.13 -1.23
N ARG A 130 -20.09 10.38 0.05
CA ARG A 130 -18.77 10.46 0.67
C ARG A 130 -18.14 9.06 0.81
N LEU A 131 -16.87 8.99 0.56
CA LEU A 131 -16.05 7.80 0.73
C LEU A 131 -14.88 8.14 1.66
N THR A 132 -14.65 7.30 2.65
CA THR A 132 -13.47 7.38 3.52
C THR A 132 -12.63 6.13 3.34
N THR A 133 -11.35 6.29 3.04
CA THR A 133 -10.44 5.16 2.90
C THR A 133 -9.39 5.17 3.99
N VAL A 134 -9.07 4.00 4.51
CA VAL A 134 -8.01 3.75 5.48
C VAL A 134 -6.99 2.81 4.85
N ASP A 135 -5.74 3.24 4.74
CA ASP A 135 -4.62 2.43 4.24
C ASP A 135 -3.48 2.39 5.26
N ILE A 136 -3.17 1.20 5.78
CA ILE A 136 -2.05 0.99 6.70
C ILE A 136 -0.93 0.30 5.93
N GLY A 137 0.01 1.10 5.44
CA GLY A 137 1.20 0.64 4.76
C GLY A 137 2.30 0.14 5.71
N GLY A 138 3.47 -0.14 5.15
CA GLY A 138 4.65 -0.49 5.95
C GLY A 138 5.28 0.71 6.64
N GLY A 139 5.29 1.85 6.00
CA GLY A 139 5.95 3.07 6.46
C GLY A 139 5.05 4.26 6.70
N THR A 140 3.89 4.32 6.03
CA THR A 140 2.85 5.34 6.18
C THR A 140 1.52 4.71 6.55
N PHE A 141 0.66 5.53 7.09
CA PHE A 141 -0.75 5.26 7.33
C PHE A 141 -1.54 6.47 6.87
N ASP A 142 -2.60 6.25 6.10
CA ASP A 142 -3.36 7.31 5.44
C ASP A 142 -4.86 7.14 5.72
N VAL A 143 -5.54 8.28 6.02
CA VAL A 143 -6.99 8.42 6.02
C VAL A 143 -7.34 9.46 4.97
N VAL A 144 -8.20 9.10 4.04
CA VAL A 144 -8.52 9.94 2.88
C VAL A 144 -10.02 10.00 2.69
N THR A 145 -10.58 11.20 2.59
CA THR A 145 -12.01 11.41 2.41
C THR A 145 -12.34 12.25 1.19
N GLY A 146 -13.52 12.04 0.63
CA GLY A 146 -14.04 12.87 -0.48
C GLY A 146 -15.32 12.32 -1.08
N THR A 147 -15.94 13.13 -1.93
CA THR A 147 -17.17 12.79 -2.64
C THR A 147 -16.95 12.56 -4.14
N ALA A 148 -15.85 13.07 -4.68
CA ALA A 148 -15.49 13.02 -6.10
C ALA A 148 -14.35 12.04 -6.39
N ARG A 149 -13.86 12.05 -7.63
CA ARG A 149 -12.69 11.26 -8.06
C ARG A 149 -11.39 11.69 -7.38
N CYS A 150 -11.28 12.97 -7.03
CA CYS A 150 -10.17 13.51 -6.24
C CYS A 150 -10.59 13.60 -4.78
N PRO A 151 -9.70 13.29 -3.84
CA PRO A 151 -9.99 13.45 -2.43
C PRO A 151 -10.12 14.92 -2.05
N GLU A 152 -10.99 15.19 -1.08
CA GLU A 152 -11.14 16.50 -0.46
C GLU A 152 -10.11 16.69 0.65
N GLU A 153 -9.88 15.63 1.42
CA GLU A 153 -8.93 15.66 2.52
C GLU A 153 -8.03 14.41 2.51
N VAL A 154 -6.75 14.63 2.81
CA VAL A 154 -5.73 13.59 2.94
C VAL A 154 -4.99 13.80 4.25
N VAL A 155 -5.18 12.91 5.21
CA VAL A 155 -4.40 12.87 6.46
C VAL A 155 -3.42 11.73 6.38
N SER A 156 -2.14 12.05 6.23
CA SER A 156 -1.05 11.06 6.15
C SER A 156 -0.19 11.12 7.40
N PHE A 157 0.13 9.94 7.93
CA PHE A 157 0.99 9.76 9.08
C PHE A 157 2.32 9.12 8.64
N PRO A 158 3.47 9.64 9.08
CA PRO A 158 4.79 9.11 8.72
C PRO A 158 5.13 7.84 9.52
N PHE A 159 4.15 7.02 9.85
CA PHE A 159 4.31 5.74 10.53
C PHE A 159 3.33 4.69 10.00
N GLY A 160 3.86 3.56 9.62
CA GLY A 160 3.11 2.39 9.22
C GLY A 160 3.54 1.16 10.03
N ALA A 161 2.87 0.03 9.79
CA ALA A 161 3.04 -1.17 10.60
C ALA A 161 4.51 -1.65 10.72
N ALA A 162 5.31 -1.58 9.66
CA ALA A 162 6.70 -2.03 9.71
C ALA A 162 7.62 -1.05 10.45
N ARG A 163 7.39 0.26 10.30
CA ARG A 163 8.15 1.30 10.98
C ARG A 163 7.88 1.27 12.49
N LEU A 164 6.61 1.12 12.88
CA LEU A 164 6.21 0.98 14.27
C LEU A 164 6.78 -0.29 14.91
N THR A 165 6.66 -1.44 14.24
CA THR A 165 7.25 -2.69 14.74
C THR A 165 8.74 -2.55 15.00
N ARG A 166 9.51 -2.00 14.06
CA ARG A 166 10.95 -1.84 14.22
C ARG A 166 11.32 -0.93 15.39
N ARG A 167 10.53 0.11 15.64
CA ARG A 167 10.83 1.12 16.65
C ARG A 167 10.39 0.70 18.06
N TYR A 168 9.22 0.11 18.18
CA TYR A 168 8.58 -0.14 19.49
C TYR A 168 8.47 -1.62 19.88
N LEU A 169 8.57 -2.54 18.92
CA LEU A 169 8.46 -3.98 19.15
C LEU A 169 9.73 -4.71 18.66
N PRO A 170 10.92 -4.42 19.24
CA PRO A 170 12.17 -5.04 18.81
C PRO A 170 12.24 -6.52 19.19
N GLU A 171 11.60 -6.94 20.27
CA GLU A 171 11.54 -8.30 20.77
C GLU A 171 10.39 -9.10 20.12
N ASP A 172 10.51 -10.43 20.11
CA ASP A 172 9.51 -11.30 19.50
C ASP A 172 9.37 -12.64 20.25
N PRO A 173 8.31 -12.87 21.02
CA PRO A 173 7.17 -11.95 21.21
C PRO A 173 7.57 -10.66 21.95
N PRO A 174 6.85 -9.55 21.74
CA PRO A 174 7.14 -8.29 22.43
C PRO A 174 6.74 -8.37 23.90
N ARG A 175 7.40 -7.59 24.74
CA ARG A 175 7.00 -7.42 26.14
C ARG A 175 5.73 -6.57 26.27
N ALA A 176 5.00 -6.76 27.34
CA ALA A 176 3.74 -6.04 27.61
C ALA A 176 3.94 -4.50 27.61
N GLU A 177 5.04 -4.02 28.21
CA GLU A 177 5.38 -2.60 28.26
C GLU A 177 5.61 -2.00 26.87
N GLN A 178 6.24 -2.75 25.95
CA GLN A 178 6.48 -2.33 24.55
C GLN A 178 5.15 -2.19 23.79
N VAL A 179 4.22 -3.13 24.03
CA VAL A 179 2.89 -3.09 23.41
C VAL A 179 2.09 -1.90 23.94
N ALA A 180 2.15 -1.64 25.25
CA ALA A 180 1.48 -0.51 25.91
C ALA A 180 2.04 0.83 25.40
N GLU A 181 3.38 0.98 25.33
CA GLU A 181 4.02 2.17 24.80
C GLU A 181 3.61 2.43 23.35
N LEU A 182 3.61 1.39 22.50
CA LEU A 182 3.15 1.50 21.13
C LEU A 182 1.71 1.98 21.05
N ALA A 183 0.81 1.39 21.83
CA ALA A 183 -0.61 1.74 21.84
C ALA A 183 -0.83 3.20 22.24
N GLU A 184 -0.15 3.66 23.31
CA GLU A 184 -0.22 5.05 23.78
C GLU A 184 0.28 6.05 22.72
N VAL A 185 1.44 5.78 22.11
CA VAL A 185 2.01 6.66 21.07
C VAL A 185 1.09 6.73 19.85
N VAL A 186 0.54 5.61 19.42
CA VAL A 186 -0.38 5.55 18.28
C VAL A 186 -1.68 6.28 18.61
N GLN A 187 -2.26 6.05 19.81
CA GLN A 187 -3.49 6.70 20.25
C GLN A 187 -3.33 8.24 20.26
N ARG A 188 -2.29 8.76 20.90
CA ARG A 188 -2.03 10.20 20.98
C ARG A 188 -1.90 10.82 19.57
N ARG A 189 -1.05 10.26 18.71
CA ARG A 189 -0.79 10.79 17.37
C ARG A 189 -2.01 10.73 16.44
N ILE A 190 -2.85 9.72 16.58
CA ILE A 190 -4.07 9.58 15.79
C ILE A 190 -5.13 10.56 16.31
N HIS A 191 -5.33 10.62 17.63
CA HIS A 191 -6.30 11.52 18.24
C HIS A 191 -6.06 12.98 17.84
N ASP A 192 -4.81 13.46 17.95
CA ASP A 192 -4.45 14.85 17.64
C ASP A 192 -4.85 15.29 16.21
N ARG A 193 -4.99 14.35 15.28
CA ARG A 193 -5.25 14.65 13.88
C ARG A 193 -6.57 14.12 13.32
N LEU A 194 -7.21 13.17 13.98
CA LEU A 194 -8.44 12.53 13.49
C LEU A 194 -9.65 12.69 14.40
N HIS A 195 -9.54 13.36 15.56
CA HIS A 195 -10.66 13.52 16.48
C HIS A 195 -11.88 14.21 15.84
N HIS A 196 -11.66 15.15 14.92
CA HIS A 196 -12.73 15.85 14.21
C HIS A 196 -13.54 14.94 13.27
N TYR A 197 -13.02 13.75 12.92
CA TYR A 197 -13.76 12.80 12.10
C TYR A 197 -14.87 12.07 12.86
N ALA A 198 -14.81 12.01 14.20
CA ALA A 198 -15.81 11.30 15.01
C ALA A 198 -17.23 11.85 14.82
N ASP A 199 -17.33 13.16 14.59
CA ASP A 199 -18.60 13.87 14.39
C ASP A 199 -18.87 14.19 12.89
N SER A 200 -18.04 13.66 11.98
CA SER A 200 -18.14 13.94 10.56
C SER A 200 -18.92 12.85 9.83
N ASP A 201 -19.62 13.24 8.75
CA ASP A 201 -20.13 12.25 7.79
C ASP A 201 -18.97 11.60 7.03
N LEU A 202 -18.64 10.38 7.37
CA LEU A 202 -17.60 9.59 6.70
C LEU A 202 -18.11 8.83 5.46
N GLY A 203 -19.42 8.84 5.25
CA GLY A 203 -20.07 8.13 4.17
C GLY A 203 -19.77 6.63 4.21
N HIS A 204 -19.04 6.10 3.22
CA HIS A 204 -18.72 4.69 3.13
C HIS A 204 -17.25 4.42 3.53
N PRO A 205 -16.99 3.83 4.71
CA PRO A 205 -15.63 3.58 5.18
C PRO A 205 -15.06 2.28 4.59
N ILE A 206 -13.90 2.39 3.93
CA ILE A 206 -13.23 1.32 3.20
C ILE A 206 -11.80 1.11 3.71
N ALA A 207 -11.42 -0.15 3.90
CA ALA A 207 -10.05 -0.58 4.18
C ALA A 207 -9.32 -0.94 2.88
N GLN A 208 -8.18 -0.32 2.68
CA GLN A 208 -7.24 -0.72 1.63
C GLN A 208 -6.02 -1.39 2.24
N SER A 209 -5.06 -1.81 1.77
CA SER A 209 -3.87 -2.50 2.27
C SER A 209 -4.01 -3.99 2.54
N LYS A 210 -2.88 -4.63 2.36
CA LYS A 210 -2.78 -6.07 2.64
C LYS A 210 -2.78 -6.39 4.14
N VAL A 211 -2.42 -5.44 4.99
CA VAL A 211 -2.47 -5.61 6.45
C VAL A 211 -3.93 -5.70 6.90
N LEU A 212 -4.75 -4.72 6.53
CA LEU A 212 -6.17 -4.68 6.89
C LEU A 212 -6.92 -5.89 6.33
N ARG A 213 -6.63 -6.29 5.09
CA ARG A 213 -7.22 -7.50 4.50
C ARG A 213 -6.85 -8.77 5.26
N GLN A 214 -5.60 -8.93 5.67
CA GLN A 214 -5.17 -10.08 6.45
C GLN A 214 -5.80 -10.10 7.85
N LEU A 215 -5.92 -8.94 8.50
CA LEU A 215 -6.62 -8.81 9.77
C LEU A 215 -8.11 -9.14 9.64
N ALA A 216 -8.77 -8.74 8.55
CA ALA A 216 -10.16 -9.10 8.30
C ALA A 216 -10.33 -10.63 8.19
N VAL A 217 -9.49 -11.31 7.39
CA VAL A 217 -9.53 -12.78 7.28
C VAL A 217 -9.24 -13.45 8.61
N LEU A 218 -8.25 -12.98 9.37
CA LEU A 218 -7.92 -13.49 10.69
C LEU A 218 -9.12 -13.39 11.64
N THR A 219 -9.75 -12.23 11.69
CA THR A 219 -10.85 -11.94 12.62
C THR A 219 -12.16 -12.60 12.20
N GLU A 220 -12.33 -12.99 10.95
CA GLU A 220 -13.48 -13.76 10.45
C GLU A 220 -13.29 -15.26 10.65
N SER A 221 -12.05 -15.73 10.76
CA SER A 221 -11.74 -17.14 11.02
C SER A 221 -12.02 -17.48 12.47
N SER A 222 -12.62 -18.63 12.73
CA SER A 222 -12.87 -19.21 14.04
C SER A 222 -12.20 -20.57 14.19
N ASP A 223 -12.20 -21.13 15.39
CA ASP A 223 -11.66 -22.46 15.64
C ASP A 223 -12.35 -23.50 14.75
N GLY A 224 -11.57 -24.16 13.90
CA GLY A 224 -12.06 -25.14 12.93
C GLY A 224 -12.57 -24.57 11.59
N HIS A 225 -12.68 -23.25 11.44
CA HIS A 225 -13.08 -22.60 10.19
C HIS A 225 -12.05 -21.53 9.76
N VAL A 226 -11.41 -21.75 8.62
CA VAL A 226 -10.53 -20.75 8.00
C VAL A 226 -11.30 -20.02 6.91
N ALA A 227 -11.54 -18.72 7.11
CA ALA A 227 -12.19 -17.89 6.11
C ALA A 227 -11.31 -17.79 4.85
N ARG A 228 -11.89 -18.06 3.67
CA ARG A 228 -11.20 -17.89 2.37
C ARG A 228 -11.06 -16.43 1.96
N GLY A 229 -11.85 -15.55 2.56
CA GLY A 229 -11.85 -14.11 2.39
C GLY A 229 -12.69 -13.46 3.49
N ALA A 230 -12.63 -12.16 3.57
CA ALA A 230 -13.49 -11.37 4.44
C ALA A 230 -13.84 -10.07 3.74
N ASP A 231 -15.11 -9.70 3.77
CA ASP A 231 -15.61 -8.48 3.13
C ASP A 231 -15.50 -7.27 4.04
N ARG A 232 -15.35 -7.49 5.34
CA ARG A 232 -15.29 -6.43 6.36
C ARG A 232 -14.27 -6.73 7.44
N LEU A 233 -13.61 -5.67 7.93
CA LEU A 233 -12.85 -5.68 9.17
C LEU A 233 -13.71 -5.07 10.27
N VAL A 234 -14.09 -5.87 11.27
CA VAL A 234 -14.94 -5.44 12.38
C VAL A 234 -14.09 -5.15 13.62
N ARG A 235 -14.18 -3.91 14.16
CA ARG A 235 -13.37 -3.40 15.26
C ARG A 235 -13.42 -4.29 16.51
N ARG A 236 -14.61 -4.65 16.98
CA ARG A 236 -14.78 -5.49 18.18
C ARG A 236 -14.14 -6.87 18.05
N ARG A 237 -14.11 -7.43 16.86
CA ARG A 237 -13.41 -8.70 16.60
C ARG A 237 -11.89 -8.48 16.62
N LEU A 238 -11.41 -7.40 16.00
CA LEU A 238 -10.00 -7.04 15.98
C LEU A 238 -9.44 -6.79 17.39
N GLU A 239 -10.16 -6.05 18.21
CA GLU A 239 -9.80 -5.76 19.59
C GLU A 239 -9.47 -7.03 20.41
N ARG A 240 -10.24 -8.11 20.23
CA ARG A 240 -10.01 -9.41 20.90
C ARG A 240 -8.75 -10.12 20.43
N TRP A 241 -8.29 -9.82 19.22
CA TRP A 241 -7.10 -10.44 18.64
C TRP A 241 -5.79 -9.74 19.04
N ILE A 242 -5.83 -8.47 19.44
CA ILE A 242 -4.61 -7.73 19.80
C ILE A 242 -3.82 -8.39 20.93
N PRO A 243 -4.43 -8.76 22.08
CA PRO A 243 -3.73 -9.48 23.15
C PRO A 243 -3.15 -10.82 22.67
N ARG A 244 -3.92 -11.60 21.94
CA ARG A 244 -3.47 -12.88 21.36
C ARG A 244 -2.27 -12.73 20.43
N LEU A 245 -2.29 -11.71 19.57
CA LEU A 245 -1.16 -11.40 18.68
C LEU A 245 0.08 -10.96 19.47
N ALA A 246 -0.07 -10.32 20.61
CA ALA A 246 1.04 -9.89 21.45
C ALA A 246 1.77 -11.07 22.12
N GLU A 247 1.06 -12.12 22.49
CA GLU A 247 1.61 -13.32 23.12
C GLU A 247 2.36 -14.25 22.16
N LEU A 248 2.09 -14.16 20.85
CA LEU A 248 2.64 -15.04 19.84
C LEU A 248 3.96 -14.49 19.27
N ASP A 249 4.91 -15.38 18.96
CA ASP A 249 6.07 -15.03 18.15
C ASP A 249 5.74 -14.93 16.64
N GLN A 250 6.71 -14.49 15.83
CA GLN A 250 6.54 -14.33 14.38
C GLN A 250 6.16 -15.66 13.68
N LYS A 251 6.72 -16.80 14.12
CA LYS A 251 6.43 -18.09 13.49
C LYS A 251 5.00 -18.52 13.78
N GLN A 252 4.58 -18.36 15.03
CA GLN A 252 3.23 -18.66 15.48
C GLN A 252 2.21 -17.75 14.77
N ARG A 253 2.48 -16.42 14.69
CA ARG A 253 1.62 -15.50 13.91
C ARG A 253 1.55 -15.88 12.43
N ALA A 254 2.67 -16.37 11.84
CA ALA A 254 2.70 -16.79 10.44
C ALA A 254 1.88 -18.06 10.16
N ALA A 255 1.55 -18.83 11.18
CA ALA A 255 0.68 -20.00 11.09
C ALA A 255 -0.81 -19.67 11.21
N LEU A 256 -1.16 -18.44 11.64
CA LEU A 256 -2.55 -18.01 11.77
C LEU A 256 -3.23 -17.85 10.41
N PRO A 257 -4.55 -18.09 10.33
CA PRO A 257 -5.33 -17.95 9.09
C PRO A 257 -5.18 -16.56 8.46
N GLY A 258 -5.01 -16.52 7.15
CA GLY A 258 -4.93 -15.26 6.40
C GLY A 258 -3.61 -14.50 6.53
N LEU A 259 -2.71 -14.84 7.46
CA LEU A 259 -1.45 -14.16 7.65
C LEU A 259 -0.33 -14.72 6.76
N SER A 260 0.40 -13.84 6.10
CA SER A 260 1.58 -14.23 5.32
C SER A 260 2.86 -14.11 6.15
N ARG A 261 3.80 -15.04 5.96
CA ARG A 261 5.12 -15.04 6.63
C ARG A 261 5.82 -13.66 6.56
N GLY A 262 5.76 -12.99 5.41
CA GLY A 262 6.38 -11.67 5.22
C GLY A 262 5.72 -10.52 5.97
N ARG A 263 4.55 -10.72 6.59
CA ARG A 263 3.83 -9.72 7.37
C ARG A 263 3.61 -10.09 8.83
N ALA A 264 3.84 -11.34 9.21
CA ALA A 264 3.62 -11.84 10.56
C ALA A 264 4.32 -10.99 11.64
N LYS A 265 5.55 -10.51 11.38
CA LYS A 265 6.30 -9.65 12.32
C LYS A 265 5.57 -8.32 12.61
N ARG A 266 4.87 -7.74 11.62
CA ARG A 266 4.29 -6.39 11.71
C ARG A 266 2.77 -6.35 11.89
N VAL A 267 2.13 -7.51 11.95
CA VAL A 267 0.66 -7.59 12.04
C VAL A 267 0.13 -7.00 13.34
N LEU A 268 0.83 -7.19 14.46
CA LEU A 268 0.44 -6.63 15.76
C LEU A 268 0.40 -5.10 15.73
N ALA A 269 1.47 -4.46 15.25
CA ALA A 269 1.47 -3.00 15.11
C ALA A 269 0.37 -2.52 14.15
N GLY A 270 0.12 -3.27 13.06
CA GLY A 270 -0.99 -2.99 12.14
C GLY A 270 -2.36 -3.12 12.81
N ALA A 271 -2.55 -4.10 13.68
CA ALA A 271 -3.78 -4.31 14.43
C ALA A 271 -4.04 -3.16 15.43
N ILE A 272 -3.02 -2.74 16.17
CA ILE A 272 -3.10 -1.60 17.11
C ILE A 272 -3.47 -0.32 16.36
N VAL A 273 -2.81 -0.01 15.24
CA VAL A 273 -3.16 1.17 14.41
C VAL A 273 -4.59 1.06 13.91
N ALA A 274 -5.01 -0.10 13.40
CA ALA A 274 -6.36 -0.29 12.86
C ALA A 274 -7.45 -0.11 13.94
N ASP A 275 -7.28 -0.67 15.13
CA ASP A 275 -8.24 -0.48 16.22
C ASP A 275 -8.30 0.98 16.66
N THR A 276 -7.14 1.61 16.82
CA THR A 276 -7.07 3.02 17.25
C THR A 276 -7.71 3.97 16.24
N VAL A 277 -7.47 3.77 14.93
CA VAL A 277 -8.08 4.63 13.90
C VAL A 277 -9.59 4.43 13.84
N LEU A 278 -10.08 3.20 13.90
CA LEU A 278 -11.51 2.91 13.89
C LEU A 278 -12.23 3.59 15.09
N ARG A 279 -11.61 3.57 16.27
CA ARG A 279 -12.11 4.30 17.45
C ARG A 279 -12.10 5.81 17.22
N ALA A 280 -10.98 6.36 16.73
CA ALA A 280 -10.82 7.80 16.56
C ALA A 280 -11.80 8.41 15.56
N ILE A 281 -12.15 7.67 14.50
CA ILE A 281 -13.11 8.12 13.48
C ILE A 281 -14.55 7.63 13.74
N GLY A 282 -14.82 6.98 14.88
CA GLY A 282 -16.18 6.55 15.27
C GLY A 282 -16.75 5.42 14.38
N VAL A 283 -15.93 4.57 13.76
CA VAL A 283 -16.37 3.55 12.80
C VAL A 283 -16.22 2.13 13.37
N GLU A 284 -17.29 1.35 13.36
CA GLU A 284 -17.29 -0.03 13.86
C GLU A 284 -16.77 -1.06 12.85
N SER A 285 -16.76 -0.75 11.56
CA SER A 285 -16.24 -1.67 10.54
C SER A 285 -15.83 -0.96 9.26
N LEU A 286 -14.83 -1.54 8.56
CA LEU A 286 -14.38 -1.12 7.24
C LEU A 286 -14.70 -2.20 6.21
N GLU A 287 -15.24 -1.84 5.06
CA GLU A 287 -15.37 -2.75 3.92
C GLU A 287 -13.99 -2.97 3.27
N ILE A 288 -13.67 -4.19 2.88
CA ILE A 288 -12.37 -4.54 2.32
C ILE A 288 -12.33 -4.28 0.82
N CYS A 289 -11.59 -3.27 0.41
CA CYS A 289 -11.30 -3.02 -1.00
C CYS A 289 -10.05 -3.82 -1.44
N PRO A 290 -10.14 -4.63 -2.49
CA PRO A 290 -8.98 -5.34 -3.03
C PRO A 290 -8.05 -4.44 -3.86
N TRP A 291 -8.51 -3.24 -4.26
CA TRP A 291 -7.79 -2.28 -5.07
C TRP A 291 -7.03 -1.27 -4.22
N GLY A 292 -5.91 -0.78 -4.75
CA GLY A 292 -5.04 0.18 -4.08
C GLY A 292 -4.33 1.09 -5.08
N LEU A 293 -3.11 1.49 -4.74
CA LEU A 293 -2.28 2.40 -5.55
C LEU A 293 -2.16 1.97 -7.02
N ARG A 294 -1.89 0.67 -7.25
CA ARG A 294 -1.71 0.13 -8.61
C ARG A 294 -2.93 0.41 -9.49
N GLU A 295 -4.11 0.10 -8.98
CA GLU A 295 -5.36 0.31 -9.71
C GLU A 295 -5.63 1.80 -9.91
N GLY A 296 -5.31 2.64 -8.92
CA GLY A 296 -5.38 4.09 -9.04
C GLY A 296 -4.49 4.65 -10.16
N VAL A 297 -3.25 4.15 -10.28
CA VAL A 297 -2.33 4.51 -11.37
C VAL A 297 -2.91 4.07 -12.73
N VAL A 298 -3.38 2.82 -12.83
CA VAL A 298 -3.99 2.31 -14.06
C VAL A 298 -5.18 3.16 -14.49
N PHE A 299 -6.11 3.46 -13.58
CA PHE A 299 -7.29 4.29 -13.92
C PHE A 299 -6.93 5.72 -14.30
N ARG A 300 -5.87 6.29 -13.72
CA ARG A 300 -5.39 7.60 -14.15
C ARG A 300 -4.84 7.57 -15.58
N CYS A 301 -4.19 6.47 -15.97
CA CYS A 301 -3.74 6.26 -17.35
C CYS A 301 -4.93 6.01 -18.31
N VAL A 302 -5.94 5.25 -17.89
CA VAL A 302 -7.17 5.04 -18.67
C VAL A 302 -7.84 6.37 -18.99
N GLU A 303 -8.02 7.24 -17.99
CA GLU A 303 -8.63 8.56 -18.17
C GLU A 303 -7.82 9.45 -19.13
N ALA A 304 -6.49 9.38 -19.07
CA ALA A 304 -5.65 10.10 -20.04
C ALA A 304 -5.83 9.59 -21.48
N CYS A 305 -5.95 8.26 -21.64
CA CYS A 305 -6.23 7.66 -22.93
C CYS A 305 -7.60 8.02 -23.49
N GLU A 306 -8.60 8.17 -22.62
CA GLU A 306 -9.96 8.56 -23.00
C GLU A 306 -10.02 10.01 -23.48
N ALA A 307 -9.21 10.88 -22.88
CA ALA A 307 -9.16 12.30 -23.23
C ALA A 307 -8.34 12.58 -24.51
N ALA A 308 -7.53 11.62 -24.96
CA ALA A 308 -6.63 11.76 -26.11
C ALA A 308 -7.14 11.01 -27.34
N ARG A 309 -6.72 11.47 -28.54
CA ARG A 309 -6.91 10.71 -29.78
C ARG A 309 -6.14 9.39 -29.74
N ALA A 310 -6.52 8.45 -30.57
CA ALA A 310 -5.96 7.08 -30.53
C ALA A 310 -4.44 7.03 -30.75
N ASP A 311 -3.91 7.88 -31.62
CA ASP A 311 -2.49 8.02 -31.96
C ASP A 311 -1.69 8.78 -30.87
N GLU A 312 -2.34 9.65 -30.10
CA GLU A 312 -1.76 10.46 -29.03
C GLU A 312 -1.77 9.75 -27.65
N ARG A 313 -2.47 8.63 -27.49
CA ARG A 313 -2.62 7.93 -26.19
C ARG A 313 -1.29 7.60 -25.49
N PRO A 314 -0.24 7.12 -26.18
CA PRO A 314 1.03 6.85 -25.52
C PRO A 314 1.67 8.11 -24.93
N ASP A 315 1.52 9.26 -25.59
CA ASP A 315 2.05 10.55 -25.11
C ASP A 315 1.22 11.09 -23.96
N ALA A 316 -0.10 10.95 -24.02
CA ALA A 316 -0.99 11.30 -22.93
C ALA A 316 -0.69 10.51 -21.66
N VAL A 317 -0.40 9.22 -21.77
CA VAL A 317 0.04 8.40 -20.63
C VAL A 317 1.37 8.91 -20.09
N ARG A 318 2.35 9.20 -20.96
CA ARG A 318 3.65 9.75 -20.54
C ARG A 318 3.51 11.11 -19.83
N ALA A 319 2.67 11.99 -20.36
CA ALA A 319 2.41 13.31 -19.76
C ALA A 319 1.80 13.19 -18.35
N VAL A 320 0.77 12.37 -18.21
CA VAL A 320 0.13 12.10 -16.91
C VAL A 320 1.10 11.48 -15.92
N MET A 321 1.98 10.59 -16.37
CA MET A 321 3.00 10.01 -15.51
C MET A 321 4.05 11.04 -15.09
N ALA A 322 4.45 11.94 -15.99
CA ALA A 322 5.36 13.03 -15.63
C ALA A 322 4.73 13.95 -14.57
N GLU A 323 3.44 14.27 -14.69
CA GLU A 323 2.66 15.03 -13.69
C GLU A 323 2.62 14.33 -12.33
N MET A 324 2.32 13.02 -12.31
CA MET A 324 2.24 12.24 -11.07
C MET A 324 3.58 12.11 -10.33
N PHE A 325 4.69 12.15 -11.04
CA PHE A 325 6.05 11.96 -10.50
C PHE A 325 6.88 13.24 -10.49
N ALA A 326 6.25 14.38 -10.69
CA ALA A 326 6.89 15.68 -10.51
C ALA A 326 6.98 16.04 -9.02
#